data_e7ba842ccbaa6542248f3d6bcf038790
#
_entry.id   e7ba842ccbaa6542248f3d6bcf038790
#
_cell.length_a   1.000
_cell.length_b   1.000
_cell.length_c   1.000
_cell.angle_alpha   90.00
_cell.angle_beta   90.00
_cell.angle_gamma   90.00
#
_symmetry.space_group_name_H-M   'P 1'
#
loop_
_entity.id
_entity.type
_entity.pdbx_description
1 polymer ?
#
loop_
_entity_poly.entity_id
_entity_poly.type
_entity_poly.pdbx_seq_one_letter_code
_entity_poly.pdbx_strand_id
1 'polypeptide(L)'
;MRLKERHQNILSATIRHYVATAEPVSSKTLVNEYDFTVSSATVRNAMGWLEKAGLLYQPHTSAGRIPSDSGYRTYVDQIMLPDQALREQLDQLLSNAIKEEVGSLEALLYGVAQLLATLSGYMAIITFPQQQTSYLRHLQLVPLDNQRIMLIIITDSYQTQSGLIEPPPRIAEKLAAGKGIEEELEVLSNFLNQKLQGQPLSELAQLQATELEKEWQQDQTFLQEICQQLIQRCQTRPSSQILVRGISEMLRQPEFSQLQQVQTLLHLLEAEQDRLCSVIFNRVEARSQEGGVTVRIGSENPLE
;
A
#
# COMPACT_ATOMS: atom_id res chain seq x y z
N MET A 1 -23.49 19.67 -12.76
CA MET A 1 -24.98 19.74 -12.92
C MET A 1 -25.60 19.55 -11.56
N ARG A 2 -26.46 20.46 -11.08
CA ARG A 2 -27.10 20.30 -9.75
C ARG A 2 -28.38 19.49 -9.89
N LEU A 3 -28.40 18.29 -9.31
CA LEU A 3 -29.60 17.42 -9.33
C LEU A 3 -30.69 17.99 -8.41
N LYS A 4 -31.97 17.78 -8.81
CA LYS A 4 -33.09 18.02 -7.91
C LYS A 4 -33.10 17.00 -6.77
N GLU A 5 -33.50 17.37 -5.58
CA GLU A 5 -33.52 16.54 -4.38
C GLU A 5 -34.11 15.14 -4.62
N ARG A 6 -35.22 15.04 -5.32
CA ARG A 6 -35.82 13.74 -5.67
C ARG A 6 -34.88 12.85 -6.50
N HIS A 7 -34.16 13.42 -7.47
CA HIS A 7 -33.20 12.66 -8.27
C HIS A 7 -31.98 12.24 -7.44
N GLN A 8 -31.52 13.09 -6.50
CA GLN A 8 -30.47 12.75 -5.56
C GLN A 8 -30.86 11.56 -4.67
N ASN A 9 -32.08 11.59 -4.10
CA ASN A 9 -32.59 10.54 -3.24
C ASN A 9 -32.73 9.20 -4.00
N ILE A 10 -33.23 9.21 -5.24
CA ILE A 10 -33.34 8.00 -6.05
C ILE A 10 -32.00 7.48 -6.50
N LEU A 11 -31.06 8.34 -6.89
CA LEU A 11 -29.68 7.94 -7.22
C LEU A 11 -28.98 7.34 -5.99
N SER A 12 -29.10 7.99 -4.84
CA SER A 12 -28.53 7.49 -3.56
C SER A 12 -29.09 6.11 -3.20
N ALA A 13 -30.40 5.93 -3.25
CA ALA A 13 -31.04 4.64 -2.95
C ALA A 13 -30.64 3.56 -3.97
N THR A 14 -30.54 3.91 -5.25
CA THR A 14 -30.09 2.97 -6.30
C THR A 14 -28.65 2.53 -6.04
N ILE A 15 -27.73 3.45 -5.71
CA ILE A 15 -26.35 3.13 -5.43
C ILE A 15 -26.23 2.26 -4.18
N ARG A 16 -26.90 2.66 -3.07
CA ARG A 16 -26.84 1.89 -1.82
C ARG A 16 -27.36 0.46 -2.00
N HIS A 17 -28.45 0.29 -2.73
CA HIS A 17 -29.01 -1.04 -2.99
C HIS A 17 -28.06 -1.88 -3.86
N TYR A 18 -27.54 -1.30 -4.92
CA TYR A 18 -26.61 -1.98 -5.82
C TYR A 18 -25.30 -2.39 -5.11
N VAL A 19 -24.74 -1.51 -4.27
CA VAL A 19 -23.54 -1.83 -3.46
C VAL A 19 -23.81 -2.98 -2.48
N ALA A 20 -25.04 -3.07 -1.94
CA ALA A 20 -25.40 -4.13 -1.00
C ALA A 20 -25.68 -5.48 -1.67
N THR A 21 -26.12 -5.50 -2.94
CA THR A 21 -26.63 -6.72 -3.60
C THR A 21 -25.89 -7.13 -4.86
N ALA A 22 -25.16 -6.21 -5.49
CA ALA A 22 -24.58 -6.33 -6.84
C ALA A 22 -25.64 -6.66 -7.94
N GLU A 23 -26.93 -6.45 -7.66
CA GLU A 23 -28.03 -6.74 -8.59
C GLU A 23 -28.63 -5.47 -9.21
N PRO A 24 -29.02 -5.50 -10.50
CA PRO A 24 -29.70 -4.37 -11.14
C PRO A 24 -30.99 -3.98 -10.42
N VAL A 25 -31.13 -2.70 -10.08
CA VAL A 25 -32.18 -2.16 -9.21
C VAL A 25 -33.42 -1.79 -9.98
N SER A 26 -34.61 -2.32 -9.57
CA SER A 26 -35.88 -1.98 -10.16
C SER A 26 -36.57 -0.84 -9.40
N SER A 27 -37.46 -0.11 -10.10
CA SER A 27 -38.28 0.92 -9.44
C SER A 27 -39.23 0.36 -8.37
N LYS A 28 -39.62 -0.91 -8.47
CA LYS A 28 -40.46 -1.57 -7.47
C LYS A 28 -39.64 -1.89 -6.20
N THR A 29 -38.42 -2.38 -6.36
CA THR A 29 -37.50 -2.63 -5.28
C THR A 29 -37.26 -1.35 -4.46
N LEU A 30 -36.98 -0.24 -5.13
CA LEU A 30 -36.74 1.03 -4.45
C LEU A 30 -37.95 1.50 -3.63
N VAL A 31 -39.15 1.36 -4.15
CA VAL A 31 -40.38 1.75 -3.40
C VAL A 31 -40.66 0.84 -2.22
N ASN A 32 -40.31 -0.45 -2.32
CA ASN A 32 -40.59 -1.43 -1.28
C ASN A 32 -39.56 -1.37 -0.12
N GLU A 33 -38.32 -1.05 -0.41
CA GLU A 33 -37.23 -1.12 0.56
C GLU A 33 -36.77 0.23 1.11
N TYR A 34 -37.13 1.31 0.39
CA TYR A 34 -36.80 2.67 0.81
C TYR A 34 -38.11 3.49 0.91
N ASP A 35 -38.25 4.27 1.95
CA ASP A 35 -39.47 5.05 2.28
C ASP A 35 -39.77 6.15 1.26
N PHE A 36 -40.00 5.77 -0.01
CA PHE A 36 -40.43 6.71 -1.02
C PHE A 36 -41.95 6.91 -0.96
N THR A 37 -42.37 8.14 -0.72
CA THR A 37 -43.78 8.57 -0.71
C THR A 37 -44.42 8.67 -2.11
N VAL A 38 -43.73 8.16 -3.16
CA VAL A 38 -44.15 8.27 -4.57
C VAL A 38 -44.34 6.89 -5.20
N SER A 39 -45.15 6.83 -6.26
CA SER A 39 -45.40 5.56 -6.96
C SER A 39 -44.18 5.02 -7.69
N SER A 40 -44.14 3.68 -7.90
CA SER A 40 -43.08 3.04 -8.68
C SER A 40 -42.98 3.56 -10.12
N ALA A 41 -44.10 4.08 -10.70
CA ALA A 41 -44.09 4.73 -12.01
C ALA A 41 -43.31 6.06 -11.95
N THR A 42 -43.49 6.84 -10.89
CA THR A 42 -42.74 8.08 -10.67
C THR A 42 -41.24 7.83 -10.48
N VAL A 43 -40.90 6.80 -9.69
CA VAL A 43 -39.49 6.38 -9.49
C VAL A 43 -38.88 5.92 -10.82
N ARG A 44 -39.64 5.12 -11.62
CA ARG A 44 -39.16 4.65 -12.94
C ARG A 44 -38.90 5.84 -13.88
N ASN A 45 -39.76 6.85 -13.92
CA ASN A 45 -39.56 8.04 -14.74
C ASN A 45 -38.29 8.81 -14.31
N ALA A 46 -38.06 8.94 -13.00
CA ALA A 46 -36.87 9.60 -12.48
C ALA A 46 -35.57 8.77 -12.78
N MET A 47 -35.61 7.42 -12.65
CA MET A 47 -34.52 6.55 -13.08
C MET A 47 -34.26 6.69 -14.58
N GLY A 48 -35.29 6.79 -15.43
CA GLY A 48 -35.13 7.04 -16.87
C GLY A 48 -34.52 8.41 -17.18
N TRP A 49 -34.78 9.40 -16.36
CA TRP A 49 -34.14 10.71 -16.49
C TRP A 49 -32.65 10.62 -16.06
N LEU A 50 -32.32 9.93 -14.97
CA LEU A 50 -30.94 9.69 -14.50
C LEU A 50 -30.16 8.89 -15.53
N GLU A 51 -30.78 7.94 -16.21
CA GLU A 51 -30.18 7.18 -17.31
C GLU A 51 -29.83 8.07 -18.50
N LYS A 52 -30.77 8.93 -18.93
CA LYS A 52 -30.51 9.92 -19.99
C LYS A 52 -29.41 10.92 -19.62
N ALA A 53 -29.26 11.21 -18.32
CA ALA A 53 -28.20 12.05 -17.79
C ALA A 53 -26.84 11.31 -17.67
N GLY A 54 -26.78 10.01 -18.01
CA GLY A 54 -25.58 9.19 -17.94
C GLY A 54 -25.17 8.77 -16.52
N LEU A 55 -26.05 8.91 -15.52
CA LEU A 55 -25.79 8.57 -14.12
C LEU A 55 -26.17 7.13 -13.76
N LEU A 56 -27.10 6.56 -14.52
CA LEU A 56 -27.49 5.15 -14.46
C LEU A 56 -27.42 4.56 -15.86
N TYR A 57 -27.35 3.24 -15.98
CA TYR A 57 -27.53 2.53 -17.24
C TYR A 57 -28.29 1.23 -17.04
N GLN A 58 -28.84 0.68 -18.12
CA GLN A 58 -29.59 -0.55 -18.12
C GLN A 58 -28.75 -1.63 -18.83
N PRO A 59 -28.28 -2.67 -18.13
CA PRO A 59 -27.41 -3.68 -18.74
C PRO A 59 -28.15 -4.50 -19.83
N HIS A 60 -29.46 -4.76 -19.63
CA HIS A 60 -30.32 -5.49 -20.59
C HIS A 60 -31.73 -4.89 -20.57
N THR A 61 -32.47 -5.02 -21.66
CA THR A 61 -33.80 -4.45 -21.87
C THR A 61 -34.84 -4.79 -20.79
N SER A 62 -34.71 -5.93 -20.13
CA SER A 62 -35.59 -6.37 -19.03
C SER A 62 -34.98 -6.17 -17.62
N ALA A 63 -33.74 -5.76 -17.54
CA ALA A 63 -33.04 -5.56 -16.26
C ALA A 63 -33.48 -4.25 -15.58
N GLY A 64 -33.20 -4.16 -14.28
CA GLY A 64 -33.20 -2.91 -13.54
C GLY A 64 -32.14 -1.95 -14.07
N ARG A 65 -31.77 -0.97 -13.27
CA ARG A 65 -30.69 -0.04 -13.59
C ARG A 65 -29.56 -0.19 -12.62
N ILE A 66 -28.33 0.04 -13.12
CA ILE A 66 -27.11 0.03 -12.32
C ILE A 66 -26.43 1.40 -12.42
N PRO A 67 -25.69 1.82 -11.38
CA PRO A 67 -24.96 3.08 -11.41
C PRO A 67 -23.83 3.05 -12.45
N SER A 68 -23.62 4.18 -13.14
CA SER A 68 -22.43 4.42 -13.96
C SER A 68 -21.31 5.03 -13.11
N ASP A 69 -20.09 5.10 -13.65
CA ASP A 69 -18.96 5.80 -13.01
C ASP A 69 -19.32 7.26 -12.68
N SER A 70 -19.99 7.95 -13.63
CA SER A 70 -20.48 9.31 -13.41
C SER A 70 -21.56 9.39 -12.33
N GLY A 71 -22.37 8.34 -12.19
CA GLY A 71 -23.36 8.22 -11.11
C GLY A 71 -22.70 8.09 -9.74
N TYR A 72 -21.72 7.20 -9.62
CA TYR A 72 -20.93 7.05 -8.40
C TYR A 72 -20.17 8.35 -8.07
N ARG A 73 -19.53 8.99 -9.06
CA ARG A 73 -18.82 10.26 -8.86
C ARG A 73 -19.75 11.35 -8.35
N THR A 74 -20.95 11.47 -8.94
CA THR A 74 -21.96 12.43 -8.48
C THR A 74 -22.43 12.13 -7.05
N TYR A 75 -22.58 10.86 -6.70
CA TYR A 75 -22.96 10.45 -5.36
C TYR A 75 -21.89 10.83 -4.32
N VAL A 76 -20.63 10.50 -4.57
CA VAL A 76 -19.52 10.79 -3.66
C VAL A 76 -19.30 12.29 -3.49
N ASP A 77 -19.34 13.06 -4.59
CA ASP A 77 -18.98 14.48 -4.56
C ASP A 77 -20.12 15.39 -4.07
N GLN A 78 -21.38 15.00 -4.24
CA GLN A 78 -22.51 15.90 -4.05
C GLN A 78 -23.60 15.40 -3.09
N ILE A 79 -23.68 14.08 -2.86
CA ILE A 79 -24.83 13.50 -2.14
C ILE A 79 -24.36 12.86 -0.82
N MET A 80 -23.22 12.16 -0.83
CA MET A 80 -22.72 11.46 0.33
C MET A 80 -22.27 12.46 1.40
N LEU A 81 -22.88 12.38 2.57
CA LEU A 81 -22.47 13.16 3.74
C LEU A 81 -21.76 12.21 4.70
N PRO A 82 -20.61 12.62 5.30
CA PRO A 82 -19.97 11.86 6.36
C PRO A 82 -20.95 11.69 7.54
N ASP A 83 -21.07 10.47 8.04
CA ASP A 83 -21.81 10.18 9.26
C ASP A 83 -20.97 10.61 10.46
N GLN A 84 -21.41 11.64 11.17
CA GLN A 84 -20.67 12.22 12.28
C GLN A 84 -20.61 11.27 13.50
N ALA A 85 -21.66 10.49 13.74
CA ALA A 85 -21.69 9.52 14.83
C ALA A 85 -20.71 8.36 14.55
N LEU A 86 -20.68 7.87 13.31
CA LEU A 86 -19.72 6.86 12.88
C LEU A 86 -18.29 7.39 12.97
N ARG A 87 -18.04 8.65 12.60
CA ARG A 87 -16.72 9.29 12.73
C ARG A 87 -16.22 9.31 14.18
N GLU A 88 -17.07 9.73 15.13
CA GLU A 88 -16.70 9.77 16.54
C GLU A 88 -16.40 8.38 17.12
N GLN A 89 -17.16 7.36 16.71
CA GLN A 89 -16.89 5.97 17.07
C GLN A 89 -15.55 5.48 16.48
N LEU A 90 -15.26 5.79 15.22
CA LEU A 90 -14.01 5.43 14.55
C LEU A 90 -12.81 6.12 15.20
N ASP A 91 -12.92 7.39 15.53
CA ASP A 91 -11.85 8.14 16.21
C ASP A 91 -11.51 7.52 17.59
N GLN A 92 -12.53 7.05 18.33
CA GLN A 92 -12.31 6.35 19.59
C GLN A 92 -11.64 4.99 19.41
N LEU A 93 -12.09 4.19 18.44
CA LEU A 93 -11.51 2.87 18.13
C LEU A 93 -10.06 2.99 17.69
N LEU A 94 -9.76 3.93 16.77
CA LEU A 94 -8.40 4.20 16.32
C LEU A 94 -7.50 4.69 17.47
N SER A 95 -7.99 5.59 18.28
CA SER A 95 -7.24 6.10 19.43
C SER A 95 -6.90 5.02 20.46
N ASN A 96 -7.78 4.04 20.65
CA ASN A 96 -7.54 2.90 21.52
C ASN A 96 -6.53 1.93 20.91
N ALA A 97 -6.68 1.59 19.64
CA ALA A 97 -5.74 0.72 18.91
C ALA A 97 -4.31 1.31 18.92
N ILE A 98 -4.17 2.63 18.74
CA ILE A 98 -2.87 3.31 18.80
C ILE A 98 -2.24 3.26 20.21
N LYS A 99 -3.05 3.31 21.27
CA LYS A 99 -2.55 3.26 22.64
C LYS A 99 -2.14 1.87 23.11
N GLU A 100 -2.77 0.84 22.60
CA GLU A 100 -2.50 -0.55 22.99
C GLU A 100 -1.24 -1.11 22.33
N GLU A 101 -0.87 -0.63 21.13
CA GLU A 101 0.31 -1.12 20.39
C GLU A 101 1.54 -0.22 20.58
N VAL A 102 2.14 -0.25 21.77
CA VAL A 102 3.35 0.52 22.11
C VAL A 102 4.66 -0.10 21.57
N GLY A 103 4.59 -1.15 20.73
CA GLY A 103 5.79 -1.94 20.40
C GLY A 103 6.57 -1.47 19.15
N SER A 104 5.93 -1.30 18.01
CA SER A 104 6.59 -0.90 16.76
C SER A 104 5.61 -0.22 15.80
N LEU A 105 6.15 0.62 14.89
CA LEU A 105 5.36 1.24 13.82
C LEU A 105 4.68 0.17 12.93
N GLU A 106 5.36 -0.94 12.70
CA GLU A 106 4.83 -2.06 11.94
C GLU A 106 3.57 -2.65 12.60
N ALA A 107 3.63 -2.97 13.88
CA ALA A 107 2.51 -3.50 14.65
C ALA A 107 1.31 -2.52 14.63
N LEU A 108 1.58 -1.23 14.81
CA LEU A 108 0.56 -0.19 14.70
C LEU A 108 -0.12 -0.19 13.32
N LEU A 109 0.66 -0.20 12.24
CA LEU A 109 0.10 -0.21 10.88
C LEU A 109 -0.69 -1.49 10.59
N TYR A 110 -0.26 -2.63 11.14
CA TYR A 110 -1.01 -3.89 11.08
C TYR A 110 -2.37 -3.77 11.78
N GLY A 111 -2.41 -3.23 12.99
CA GLY A 111 -3.65 -3.01 13.74
C GLY A 111 -4.61 -2.07 13.03
N VAL A 112 -4.10 -0.94 12.53
CA VAL A 112 -4.88 0.03 11.76
C VAL A 112 -5.45 -0.58 10.47
N ALA A 113 -4.64 -1.33 9.70
CA ALA A 113 -5.11 -2.01 8.49
C ALA A 113 -6.21 -3.02 8.78
N GLN A 114 -6.04 -3.81 9.85
CA GLN A 114 -7.04 -4.79 10.28
C GLN A 114 -8.34 -4.11 10.70
N LEU A 115 -8.27 -3.03 11.46
CA LEU A 115 -9.43 -2.26 11.89
C LEU A 115 -10.19 -1.68 10.68
N LEU A 116 -9.47 -1.03 9.76
CA LEU A 116 -10.06 -0.48 8.54
C LEU A 116 -10.76 -1.56 7.70
N ALA A 117 -10.14 -2.73 7.53
CA ALA A 117 -10.71 -3.83 6.78
C ALA A 117 -11.98 -4.38 7.45
N THR A 118 -11.95 -4.56 8.77
CA THR A 118 -13.10 -5.07 9.53
C THR A 118 -14.28 -4.11 9.51
N LEU A 119 -14.03 -2.80 9.66
CA LEU A 119 -15.08 -1.79 9.68
C LEU A 119 -15.67 -1.51 8.30
N SER A 120 -14.84 -1.52 7.26
CA SER A 120 -15.31 -1.27 5.90
C SER A 120 -15.93 -2.51 5.25
N GLY A 121 -15.56 -3.72 5.68
CA GLY A 121 -15.89 -4.97 4.99
C GLY A 121 -15.13 -5.15 3.69
N TYR A 122 -14.07 -4.36 3.45
CA TYR A 122 -13.23 -4.40 2.26
C TYR A 122 -11.77 -4.61 2.60
N MET A 123 -10.96 -4.81 1.57
CA MET A 123 -9.51 -4.91 1.71
C MET A 123 -8.91 -3.54 2.04
N ALA A 124 -8.03 -3.51 3.01
CA ALA A 124 -7.20 -2.36 3.34
C ALA A 124 -5.76 -2.60 2.90
N ILE A 125 -5.18 -1.61 2.22
CA ILE A 125 -3.79 -1.62 1.78
C ILE A 125 -3.09 -0.43 2.45
N ILE A 126 -2.03 -0.71 3.18
CA ILE A 126 -1.16 0.33 3.74
C ILE A 126 0.21 0.22 3.11
N THR A 127 0.76 1.34 2.70
CA THR A 127 2.15 1.44 2.23
C THR A 127 2.97 2.12 3.31
N PHE A 128 4.15 1.59 3.56
CA PHE A 128 5.09 2.27 4.43
C PHE A 128 5.59 3.56 3.77
N PRO A 129 5.82 4.64 4.54
CA PRO A 129 6.37 5.87 4.00
C PRO A 129 7.70 5.56 3.31
N GLN A 130 7.77 5.76 2.00
CA GLN A 130 9.05 5.71 1.29
C GLN A 130 9.75 7.05 1.51
N GLN A 131 10.81 7.03 2.29
CA GLN A 131 11.73 8.16 2.26
C GLN A 131 12.40 8.17 0.90
N GLN A 132 12.26 9.26 0.17
CA GLN A 132 12.91 9.43 -1.14
C GLN A 132 14.43 9.34 -1.05
N THR A 133 14.99 9.57 0.14
CA THR A 133 16.40 9.51 0.42
C THR A 133 16.59 8.87 1.79
N SER A 134 17.09 7.64 1.82
CA SER A 134 17.53 6.99 3.05
C SER A 134 19.03 7.21 3.22
N TYR A 135 19.47 7.50 4.44
CA TYR A 135 20.86 7.76 4.79
C TYR A 135 21.43 6.58 5.58
N LEU A 136 22.68 6.24 5.33
CA LEU A 136 23.37 5.23 6.12
C LEU A 136 23.56 5.74 7.56
N ARG A 137 22.99 5.03 8.52
CA ARG A 137 23.17 5.31 9.94
C ARG A 137 24.29 4.49 10.55
N HIS A 138 24.33 3.22 10.22
CA HIS A 138 25.34 2.29 10.76
C HIS A 138 25.52 1.10 9.84
N LEU A 139 26.76 0.64 9.76
CA LEU A 139 27.16 -0.56 9.03
C LEU A 139 27.95 -1.46 9.98
N GLN A 140 27.68 -2.75 9.96
CA GLN A 140 28.41 -3.72 10.79
C GLN A 140 28.68 -5.00 10.00
N LEU A 141 29.89 -5.53 10.19
CA LEU A 141 30.32 -6.83 9.70
C LEU A 141 30.36 -7.81 10.88
N VAL A 142 29.65 -8.92 10.75
CA VAL A 142 29.51 -9.93 11.81
C VAL A 142 29.91 -11.29 11.23
N PRO A 143 30.84 -12.04 11.86
CA PRO A 143 31.13 -13.41 11.44
C PRO A 143 29.90 -14.27 11.75
N LEU A 144 29.36 -14.98 10.75
CA LEU A 144 28.21 -15.83 10.92
C LEU A 144 28.60 -17.30 11.19
N ASP A 145 29.56 -17.77 10.41
CA ASP A 145 30.15 -19.10 10.53
C ASP A 145 31.58 -19.08 9.99
N ASN A 146 32.20 -20.26 9.89
CA ASN A 146 33.59 -20.39 9.46
C ASN A 146 33.87 -20.01 8.00
N GLN A 147 32.82 -19.63 7.23
CA GLN A 147 32.95 -19.36 5.79
C GLN A 147 32.20 -18.12 5.35
N ARG A 148 31.36 -17.49 6.20
CA ARG A 148 30.50 -16.41 5.81
C ARG A 148 30.50 -15.27 6.82
N ILE A 149 30.51 -14.07 6.30
CA ILE A 149 30.38 -12.82 7.05
C ILE A 149 29.02 -12.20 6.68
N MET A 150 28.31 -11.70 7.67
CA MET A 150 27.07 -10.95 7.46
C MET A 150 27.40 -9.46 7.46
N LEU A 151 27.03 -8.77 6.38
CA LEU A 151 26.97 -7.31 6.31
C LEU A 151 25.58 -6.86 6.79
N ILE A 152 25.52 -6.01 7.80
CA ILE A 152 24.31 -5.39 8.31
C ILE A 152 24.37 -3.90 8.02
N ILE A 153 23.33 -3.36 7.38
CA ILE A 153 23.17 -1.94 7.04
C ILE A 153 21.95 -1.44 7.78
N ILE A 154 22.07 -0.38 8.56
CA ILE A 154 20.99 0.29 9.27
C ILE A 154 20.85 1.70 8.71
N THR A 155 19.64 2.07 8.31
CA THR A 155 19.32 3.40 7.80
C THR A 155 18.83 4.35 8.90
N ASP A 156 18.72 5.62 8.59
CA ASP A 156 18.13 6.65 9.46
C ASP A 156 16.65 6.39 9.79
N SER A 157 15.92 5.70 8.89
CA SER A 157 14.56 5.21 9.12
C SER A 157 14.50 3.91 9.94
N TYR A 158 15.63 3.45 10.51
CA TYR A 158 15.77 2.19 11.24
C TYR A 158 15.43 0.93 10.43
N GLN A 159 15.38 1.04 9.10
CA GLN A 159 15.31 -0.14 8.25
C GLN A 159 16.66 -0.85 8.27
N THR A 160 16.59 -2.17 8.40
CA THR A 160 17.78 -3.02 8.41
C THR A 160 17.82 -3.86 7.13
N GLN A 161 18.94 -3.78 6.43
CA GLN A 161 19.23 -4.65 5.30
C GLN A 161 20.43 -5.54 5.70
N SER A 162 20.39 -6.81 5.33
CA SER A 162 21.51 -7.71 5.57
C SER A 162 21.92 -8.47 4.32
N GLY A 163 23.19 -8.82 4.23
CA GLY A 163 23.75 -9.56 3.13
C GLY A 163 24.87 -10.49 3.59
N LEU A 164 25.00 -11.60 2.88
CA LEU A 164 26.11 -12.53 3.08
C LEU A 164 27.27 -12.15 2.17
N ILE A 165 28.47 -12.16 2.71
CA ILE A 165 29.73 -11.94 2.01
C ILE A 165 30.54 -13.22 2.12
N GLU A 166 31.05 -13.69 0.99
CA GLU A 166 32.05 -14.76 0.97
C GLU A 166 33.44 -14.12 1.12
N PRO A 167 34.12 -14.33 2.23
CA PRO A 167 35.41 -13.70 2.47
C PRO A 167 36.49 -14.30 1.55
N PRO A 168 37.51 -13.51 1.16
CA PRO A 168 38.65 -14.02 0.41
C PRO A 168 39.42 -15.08 1.24
N PRO A 169 40.22 -15.96 0.60
CA PRO A 169 40.81 -17.12 1.24
C PRO A 169 41.55 -16.82 2.54
N ARG A 170 42.29 -15.70 2.60
CA ARG A 170 43.01 -15.25 3.79
C ARG A 170 42.09 -14.98 4.99
N ILE A 171 40.98 -14.36 4.75
CA ILE A 171 39.97 -14.05 5.79
C ILE A 171 39.22 -15.32 6.16
N ALA A 172 38.90 -16.18 5.18
CA ALA A 172 38.28 -17.48 5.40
C ALA A 172 39.14 -18.42 6.28
N GLU A 173 40.45 -18.43 6.08
CA GLU A 173 41.40 -19.19 6.94
C GLU A 173 41.38 -18.67 8.38
N LYS A 174 41.35 -17.37 8.58
CA LYS A 174 41.25 -16.75 9.91
C LYS A 174 39.92 -17.06 10.59
N LEU A 175 38.82 -16.99 9.83
CA LEU A 175 37.49 -17.39 10.29
C LEU A 175 37.47 -18.83 10.76
N ALA A 176 38.02 -19.75 9.96
CA ALA A 176 38.14 -21.17 10.31
C ALA A 176 39.02 -21.42 11.54
N ALA A 177 40.05 -20.61 11.73
CA ALA A 177 40.93 -20.69 12.87
C ALA A 177 40.39 -20.06 14.16
N GLY A 178 39.30 -19.28 14.09
CA GLY A 178 38.66 -18.62 15.22
C GLY A 178 39.50 -17.58 15.95
N LYS A 179 40.56 -17.04 15.30
CA LYS A 179 41.51 -16.14 15.94
C LYS A 179 41.51 -14.74 15.35
N GLY A 180 41.09 -13.76 16.16
CA GLY A 180 41.30 -12.32 15.89
C GLY A 180 40.46 -11.72 14.74
N ILE A 181 39.55 -12.48 14.17
CA ILE A 181 38.72 -12.01 13.03
C ILE A 181 37.68 -10.99 13.47
N GLU A 182 37.11 -11.13 14.66
CA GLU A 182 36.11 -10.21 15.19
C GLU A 182 36.67 -8.80 15.32
N GLU A 183 37.90 -8.67 15.85
CA GLU A 183 38.57 -7.38 15.98
C GLU A 183 38.89 -6.76 14.62
N GLU A 184 39.31 -7.58 13.63
CA GLU A 184 39.58 -7.09 12.27
C GLU A 184 38.31 -6.61 11.56
N LEU A 185 37.19 -7.33 11.71
CA LEU A 185 35.88 -6.93 11.19
C LEU A 185 35.34 -5.70 11.89
N GLU A 186 35.57 -5.55 13.19
CA GLU A 186 35.18 -4.37 13.94
C GLU A 186 35.94 -3.12 13.48
N VAL A 187 37.27 -3.23 13.31
CA VAL A 187 38.12 -2.14 12.80
C VAL A 187 37.69 -1.73 11.40
N LEU A 188 37.38 -2.69 10.52
CA LEU A 188 36.90 -2.41 9.17
C LEU A 188 35.50 -1.77 9.19
N SER A 189 34.60 -2.27 10.05
CA SER A 189 33.24 -1.67 10.24
C SER A 189 33.36 -0.23 10.72
N ASN A 190 34.20 0.05 11.67
CA ASN A 190 34.47 1.39 12.21
C ASN A 190 35.01 2.33 11.13
N PHE A 191 35.98 1.87 10.31
CA PHE A 191 36.50 2.62 9.19
C PHE A 191 35.39 2.96 8.16
N LEU A 192 34.59 1.97 7.76
CA LEU A 192 33.48 2.20 6.83
C LEU A 192 32.43 3.14 7.41
N ASN A 193 32.08 3.02 8.68
CA ASN A 193 31.17 3.94 9.34
C ASN A 193 31.72 5.37 9.34
N GLN A 194 32.99 5.55 9.67
CA GLN A 194 33.61 6.89 9.67
C GLN A 194 33.55 7.57 8.30
N LYS A 195 33.62 6.80 7.20
CA LYS A 195 33.60 7.32 5.84
C LYS A 195 32.21 7.48 5.23
N LEU A 196 31.30 6.57 5.55
CA LEU A 196 30.03 6.42 4.82
C LEU A 196 28.80 6.81 5.64
N GLN A 197 28.90 6.93 6.96
CA GLN A 197 27.80 7.32 7.81
C GLN A 197 27.25 8.71 7.42
N GLY A 198 25.92 8.82 7.32
CA GLY A 198 25.23 10.04 6.94
C GLY A 198 25.18 10.30 5.44
N GLN A 199 25.77 9.44 4.61
CA GLN A 199 25.64 9.53 3.16
C GLN A 199 24.31 8.92 2.69
N PRO A 200 23.68 9.50 1.62
CA PRO A 200 22.50 8.92 1.02
C PRO A 200 22.81 7.56 0.38
N LEU A 201 21.93 6.58 0.54
CA LEU A 201 22.10 5.26 -0.08
C LEU A 201 22.19 5.34 -1.61
N SER A 202 21.56 6.35 -2.23
CA SER A 202 21.67 6.60 -3.68
C SER A 202 23.07 6.99 -4.13
N GLU A 203 23.83 7.68 -3.28
CA GLU A 203 25.24 8.02 -3.55
C GLU A 203 26.13 6.82 -3.26
N LEU A 204 25.86 6.06 -2.21
CA LEU A 204 26.56 4.81 -1.93
C LEU A 204 26.36 3.77 -3.05
N ALA A 205 25.23 3.78 -3.73
CA ALA A 205 25.00 2.95 -4.92
C ALA A 205 25.93 3.29 -6.11
N GLN A 206 26.59 4.43 -6.08
CA GLN A 206 27.55 4.91 -7.09
C GLN A 206 28.98 4.99 -6.53
N LEU A 207 29.20 4.46 -5.33
CA LEU A 207 30.49 4.52 -4.64
C LEU A 207 31.60 3.89 -5.50
N GLN A 208 32.69 4.62 -5.67
CA GLN A 208 33.90 4.06 -6.26
C GLN A 208 34.82 3.56 -5.17
N ALA A 209 35.02 2.25 -5.09
CA ALA A 209 35.87 1.60 -4.08
C ALA A 209 37.30 2.14 -4.05
N THR A 210 37.77 2.66 -5.19
CA THR A 210 39.12 3.20 -5.35
C THR A 210 39.51 4.34 -4.39
N GLU A 211 38.54 5.12 -3.91
CA GLU A 211 38.82 6.16 -2.91
C GLU A 211 39.06 5.57 -1.52
N LEU A 212 38.24 4.58 -1.14
CA LEU A 212 38.38 3.85 0.13
C LEU A 212 39.65 2.99 0.16
N GLU A 213 40.03 2.41 -0.99
CA GLU A 213 41.22 1.57 -1.14
C GLU A 213 42.56 2.34 -0.88
N LYS A 214 42.58 3.62 -1.21
CA LYS A 214 43.78 4.46 -0.96
C LYS A 214 44.06 4.65 0.53
N GLU A 215 43.01 4.64 1.33
CA GLU A 215 43.10 4.85 2.76
C GLU A 215 43.19 3.50 3.54
N TRP A 216 42.60 2.46 2.98
CA TRP A 216 42.63 1.13 3.57
C TRP A 216 43.70 0.24 2.92
N GLN A 217 44.82 0.05 3.60
CA GLN A 217 45.98 -0.65 3.04
C GLN A 217 46.07 -2.15 3.36
N GLN A 218 45.15 -2.69 4.22
CA GLN A 218 45.33 -4.04 4.74
C GLN A 218 44.81 -5.13 3.78
N ASP A 219 43.60 -5.09 3.31
CA ASP A 219 43.02 -6.11 2.42
C ASP A 219 42.07 -5.46 1.41
N GLN A 220 42.64 -5.00 0.29
CA GLN A 220 41.89 -4.29 -0.76
C GLN A 220 40.84 -5.18 -1.42
N THR A 221 41.14 -6.46 -1.60
CA THR A 221 40.19 -7.40 -2.22
C THR A 221 38.93 -7.58 -1.38
N PHE A 222 39.11 -7.67 -0.06
CA PHE A 222 37.99 -7.80 0.86
C PHE A 222 37.16 -6.52 0.95
N LEU A 223 37.82 -5.37 0.96
CA LEU A 223 37.13 -4.08 0.91
C LEU A 223 36.29 -3.92 -0.38
N GLN A 224 36.84 -4.33 -1.53
CA GLN A 224 36.11 -4.30 -2.80
C GLN A 224 34.87 -5.17 -2.75
N GLU A 225 34.95 -6.39 -2.21
CA GLU A 225 33.79 -7.28 -2.07
C GLU A 225 32.69 -6.65 -1.18
N ILE A 226 33.11 -6.07 -0.04
CA ILE A 226 32.17 -5.36 0.84
C ILE A 226 31.51 -4.18 0.12
N CYS A 227 32.28 -3.36 -0.58
CA CYS A 227 31.76 -2.25 -1.35
C CYS A 227 30.79 -2.70 -2.45
N GLN A 228 31.10 -3.80 -3.14
CA GLN A 228 30.23 -4.37 -4.16
C GLN A 228 28.89 -4.83 -3.56
N GLN A 229 28.94 -5.54 -2.43
CA GLN A 229 27.73 -5.97 -1.72
C GLN A 229 26.94 -4.79 -1.18
N LEU A 230 27.60 -3.75 -0.67
CA LEU A 230 26.97 -2.52 -0.24
C LEU A 230 26.24 -1.83 -1.40
N ILE A 231 26.92 -1.64 -2.53
CA ILE A 231 26.37 -1.04 -3.75
C ILE A 231 25.13 -1.81 -4.23
N GLN A 232 25.22 -3.12 -4.35
CA GLN A 232 24.14 -3.98 -4.79
C GLN A 232 22.90 -3.82 -3.91
N ARG A 233 23.08 -3.72 -2.60
CA ARG A 233 21.98 -3.56 -1.66
C ARG A 233 21.39 -2.14 -1.68
N CYS A 234 22.24 -1.14 -1.82
CA CYS A 234 21.78 0.24 -1.99
C CYS A 234 21.03 0.45 -3.31
N GLN A 235 21.35 -0.32 -4.36
CA GLN A 235 20.65 -0.29 -5.64
C GLN A 235 19.31 -1.02 -5.60
N THR A 236 19.18 -2.03 -4.75
CA THR A 236 17.91 -2.73 -4.57
C THR A 236 16.94 -1.75 -3.91
N ARG A 237 16.03 -1.19 -4.70
CA ARG A 237 14.93 -0.39 -4.13
C ARG A 237 14.28 -1.27 -3.08
N PRO A 238 14.11 -0.79 -1.83
CA PRO A 238 13.29 -1.52 -0.88
C PRO A 238 11.96 -1.75 -1.58
N SER A 239 11.60 -3.00 -1.80
CA SER A 239 10.28 -3.34 -2.31
C SER A 239 9.31 -2.58 -1.42
N SER A 240 8.44 -1.77 -2.03
CA SER A 240 7.43 -1.03 -1.28
C SER A 240 6.72 -2.03 -0.40
N GLN A 241 7.00 -2.01 0.90
CA GLN A 241 6.33 -2.94 1.81
C GLN A 241 4.86 -2.55 1.78
N ILE A 242 4.08 -3.39 1.10
CA ILE A 242 2.64 -3.27 1.03
C ILE A 242 2.06 -4.20 2.08
N LEU A 243 1.35 -3.63 3.02
CA LEU A 243 0.58 -4.38 4.00
C LEU A 243 -0.85 -4.52 3.50
N VAL A 244 -1.30 -5.74 3.29
CA VAL A 244 -2.66 -6.05 2.85
C VAL A 244 -3.40 -6.76 3.98
N ARG A 245 -4.62 -6.29 4.31
CA ARG A 245 -5.55 -6.90 5.27
C ARG A 245 -6.97 -6.92 4.73
N GLY A 246 -7.79 -7.86 5.23
CA GLY A 246 -9.20 -7.93 4.91
C GLY A 246 -9.55 -8.60 3.59
N ILE A 247 -8.67 -9.43 3.02
CA ILE A 247 -9.00 -10.23 1.84
C ILE A 247 -10.24 -11.10 2.12
N SER A 248 -10.31 -11.73 3.30
CA SER A 248 -11.46 -12.53 3.72
C SER A 248 -12.74 -11.72 3.85
N GLU A 249 -12.66 -10.48 4.31
CA GLU A 249 -13.81 -9.59 4.43
C GLU A 249 -14.34 -9.20 3.03
N MET A 250 -13.42 -8.85 2.13
CA MET A 250 -13.77 -8.49 0.76
C MET A 250 -14.38 -9.67 0.00
N LEU A 251 -13.91 -10.90 0.19
CA LEU A 251 -14.47 -12.09 -0.46
C LEU A 251 -15.90 -12.44 0.00
N ARG A 252 -16.40 -11.80 1.06
CA ARG A 252 -17.81 -11.89 1.47
C ARG A 252 -18.72 -10.96 0.70
N GLN A 253 -18.17 -10.01 -0.04
CA GLN A 253 -18.96 -9.08 -0.83
C GLN A 253 -19.59 -9.79 -2.03
N PRO A 254 -20.82 -9.44 -2.42
CA PRO A 254 -21.57 -10.15 -3.46
C PRO A 254 -20.87 -10.14 -4.83
N GLU A 255 -20.04 -9.14 -5.11
CA GLU A 255 -19.26 -9.02 -6.34
C GLU A 255 -18.25 -10.16 -6.52
N PHE A 256 -17.74 -10.73 -5.40
CA PHE A 256 -16.74 -11.82 -5.43
C PHE A 256 -17.37 -13.23 -5.36
N SER A 257 -18.64 -13.35 -5.68
CA SER A 257 -19.32 -14.66 -5.77
C SER A 257 -18.79 -15.56 -6.90
N GLN A 258 -18.12 -14.97 -7.90
CA GLN A 258 -17.55 -15.69 -9.04
C GLN A 258 -16.06 -15.98 -8.84
N LEU A 259 -15.67 -17.24 -9.00
CA LEU A 259 -14.29 -17.69 -8.82
C LEU A 259 -13.28 -16.94 -9.69
N GLN A 260 -13.68 -16.55 -10.90
CA GLN A 260 -12.81 -15.82 -11.83
C GLN A 260 -12.38 -14.45 -11.28
N GLN A 261 -13.28 -13.73 -10.63
CA GLN A 261 -12.98 -12.43 -10.01
C GLN A 261 -12.02 -12.60 -8.83
N VAL A 262 -12.22 -13.65 -8.04
CA VAL A 262 -11.30 -14.00 -6.94
C VAL A 262 -9.90 -14.32 -7.47
N GLN A 263 -9.80 -15.11 -8.53
CA GLN A 263 -8.51 -15.46 -9.14
C GLN A 263 -7.79 -14.23 -9.68
N THR A 264 -8.48 -13.33 -10.37
CA THR A 264 -7.91 -12.08 -10.88
C THR A 264 -7.35 -11.23 -9.75
N LEU A 265 -8.10 -11.09 -8.65
CA LEU A 265 -7.66 -10.34 -7.50
C LEU A 265 -6.40 -10.94 -6.85
N LEU A 266 -6.41 -12.26 -6.60
CA LEU A 266 -5.26 -12.93 -6.00
C LEU A 266 -4.02 -12.81 -6.88
N HIS A 267 -4.17 -12.97 -8.20
CA HIS A 267 -3.09 -12.77 -9.15
C HIS A 267 -2.51 -11.34 -9.07
N LEU A 268 -3.37 -10.33 -8.97
CA LEU A 268 -2.95 -8.95 -8.83
C LEU A 268 -2.13 -8.73 -7.53
N LEU A 269 -2.59 -9.32 -6.43
CA LEU A 269 -1.92 -9.19 -5.13
C LEU A 269 -0.59 -9.94 -5.05
N GLU A 270 -0.45 -11.08 -5.75
CA GLU A 270 0.73 -11.93 -5.68
C GLU A 270 1.78 -11.57 -6.76
N ALA A 271 1.34 -11.39 -8.00
CA ALA A 271 2.25 -11.26 -9.14
C ALA A 271 2.49 -9.82 -9.59
N GLU A 272 1.62 -8.87 -9.25
CA GLU A 272 1.64 -7.52 -9.80
C GLU A 272 1.78 -6.42 -8.71
N GLN A 273 2.57 -6.68 -7.67
CA GLN A 273 2.80 -5.72 -6.58
C GLN A 273 3.31 -4.36 -7.09
N ASP A 274 4.14 -4.35 -8.14
CA ASP A 274 4.64 -3.11 -8.77
C ASP A 274 3.50 -2.31 -9.42
N ARG A 275 2.50 -2.98 -9.99
CA ARG A 275 1.30 -2.33 -10.54
C ARG A 275 0.44 -1.76 -9.41
N LEU A 276 0.25 -2.48 -8.32
CA LEU A 276 -0.42 -1.93 -7.13
C LEU A 276 0.29 -0.69 -6.61
N CYS A 277 1.62 -0.71 -6.52
CA CYS A 277 2.40 0.46 -6.16
C CYS A 277 2.16 1.62 -7.12
N SER A 278 2.13 1.38 -8.43
CA SER A 278 1.90 2.42 -9.41
C SER A 278 0.51 3.06 -9.27
N VAL A 279 -0.51 2.27 -8.95
CA VAL A 279 -1.87 2.76 -8.69
C VAL A 279 -1.95 3.63 -7.44
N ILE A 280 -1.26 3.20 -6.38
CA ILE A 280 -1.27 3.91 -5.10
C ILE A 280 -0.48 5.22 -5.19
N PHE A 281 0.68 5.18 -5.85
CA PHE A 281 1.62 6.32 -5.90
C PHE A 281 1.44 7.23 -7.11
N ASN A 282 0.78 6.81 -8.20
CA ASN A 282 0.50 7.70 -9.31
C ASN A 282 -0.44 8.83 -8.86
N ARG A 283 0.13 9.99 -8.66
CA ARG A 283 -0.57 11.25 -8.52
C ARG A 283 -1.18 11.64 -9.87
N VAL A 284 -2.28 11.00 -10.23
CA VAL A 284 -3.21 11.68 -11.14
C VAL A 284 -3.73 12.89 -10.34
N GLU A 285 -3.80 14.06 -10.97
CA GLU A 285 -4.33 15.29 -10.38
C GLU A 285 -5.69 15.04 -9.72
N ALA A 286 -5.62 14.43 -8.54
CA ALA A 286 -6.79 14.20 -7.73
C ALA A 286 -7.24 15.56 -7.23
N ARG A 287 -8.46 15.96 -7.55
CA ARG A 287 -9.16 17.03 -6.86
C ARG A 287 -9.20 16.65 -5.39
N SER A 288 -8.18 17.09 -4.65
CA SER A 288 -8.08 16.88 -3.21
C SER A 288 -9.23 17.64 -2.56
N GLN A 289 -10.19 16.88 -2.05
CA GLN A 289 -11.11 17.43 -1.05
C GLN A 289 -10.30 17.68 0.25
N GLU A 290 -10.72 18.64 1.02
CA GLU A 290 -10.15 18.95 2.32
C GLU A 290 -10.05 17.68 3.17
N GLY A 291 -8.82 17.28 3.54
CA GLY A 291 -8.59 16.09 4.37
C GLY A 291 -7.65 15.04 3.76
N GLY A 292 -7.14 15.22 2.53
CA GLY A 292 -6.16 14.30 1.93
C GLY A 292 -6.71 12.95 1.45
N VAL A 293 -8.05 12.77 1.42
CA VAL A 293 -8.71 11.56 0.92
C VAL A 293 -9.01 11.72 -0.58
N THR A 294 -8.63 10.71 -1.35
CA THR A 294 -8.94 10.62 -2.78
C THR A 294 -9.77 9.37 -3.05
N VAL A 295 -10.90 9.54 -3.75
CA VAL A 295 -11.74 8.42 -4.20
C VAL A 295 -11.60 8.29 -5.71
N ARG A 296 -11.26 7.08 -6.20
CA ARG A 296 -11.21 6.73 -7.62
C ARG A 296 -12.31 5.75 -7.96
N ILE A 297 -12.97 5.94 -9.09
CA ILE A 297 -14.16 5.17 -9.48
C ILE A 297 -14.00 4.71 -10.93
N GLY A 298 -14.18 3.40 -11.18
CA GLY A 298 -14.16 2.78 -12.50
C GLY A 298 -12.97 3.20 -13.33
N SER A 299 -13.20 3.77 -14.50
CA SER A 299 -12.19 4.22 -15.47
C SER A 299 -11.19 5.28 -14.95
N GLU A 300 -11.40 5.86 -13.77
CA GLU A 300 -10.39 6.70 -13.10
C GLU A 300 -9.26 5.86 -12.49
N ASN A 301 -9.45 4.54 -12.42
CA ASN A 301 -8.48 3.63 -11.86
C ASN A 301 -7.51 3.16 -12.96
N PRO A 302 -6.17 3.34 -12.82
CA PRO A 302 -5.19 2.95 -13.83
C PRO A 302 -5.00 1.44 -14.00
N LEU A 303 -5.80 0.60 -13.32
CA LEU A 303 -5.79 -0.87 -13.47
C LEU A 303 -6.74 -1.39 -14.54
N GLU A 304 -7.57 -0.55 -15.14
CA GLU A 304 -8.42 -0.92 -16.26
C GLU A 304 -7.68 -1.03 -17.60
#